data_58ae1a0269cacec95112e0aed21167cb
#
_entry.id   58ae1a0269cacec95112e0aed21167cb
#
_cell.length_a   1.000
_cell.length_b   1.000
_cell.length_c   1.000
_cell.angle_alpha   90.00
_cell.angle_beta   90.00
_cell.angle_gamma   90.00
#
_symmetry.space_group_name_H-M   'P 1'
#
loop_
_entity.id
_entity.type
_entity.pdbx_description
1 polymer ?
#
loop_
_entity_poly.entity_id
_entity_poly.type
_entity_poly.pdbx_seq_one_letter_code
_entity_poly.pdbx_strand_id
1 'polypeptide(L)'
;VTVVINGQTYTATVDSTAGTWTVSVSGSDLTADADKTIDAKVTFTDAAGNSSSVNDTQTYTVDTVAPNAPVLDPINATDPVSGQAEPGSTVTVTYPDGTTATVVAGTDGSWSVPNPGNLVDGDTVTATATDPAGNTSLPGTGTVSADITAPVVALDDVLTNDSTPALTGTVNDPTATVVVNVDGVDYPAVNNG
;
A
#
# COMPACT_ATOMS: atom_id res chain seq x y z
N VAL A 1 36.41 -8.60 15.54
CA VAL A 1 35.78 -7.30 15.38
C VAL A 1 34.80 -7.09 16.52
N THR A 2 34.82 -5.91 17.13
CA THR A 2 33.83 -5.49 18.11
C THR A 2 33.15 -4.22 17.62
N VAL A 3 31.85 -4.08 17.97
CA VAL A 3 31.04 -2.92 17.66
C VAL A 3 30.47 -2.37 18.97
N VAL A 4 30.51 -1.09 19.17
CA VAL A 4 29.95 -0.42 20.35
C VAL A 4 28.77 0.44 19.92
N ILE A 5 27.63 0.27 20.60
CA ILE A 5 26.37 1.01 20.37
C ILE A 5 25.76 1.24 21.75
N ASN A 6 25.35 2.47 22.06
CA ASN A 6 24.77 2.83 23.35
C ASN A 6 25.60 2.33 24.54
N GLY A 7 26.95 2.38 24.42
CA GLY A 7 27.87 1.89 25.44
C GLY A 7 27.96 0.37 25.60
N GLN A 8 27.18 -0.40 24.83
CA GLN A 8 27.21 -1.87 24.80
C GLN A 8 28.19 -2.37 23.73
N THR A 9 28.96 -3.41 24.08
CA THR A 9 29.92 -4.02 23.14
C THR A 9 29.37 -5.31 22.58
N TYR A 10 29.30 -5.38 21.26
CA TYR A 10 28.88 -6.55 20.49
C TYR A 10 30.09 -7.16 19.78
N THR A 11 30.21 -8.51 19.84
CA THR A 11 31.27 -9.21 19.11
C THR A 11 30.74 -9.70 17.78
N ALA A 12 31.42 -9.33 16.70
CA ALA A 12 31.05 -9.71 15.36
C ALA A 12 31.60 -11.10 14.99
N THR A 13 30.86 -11.82 14.15
CA THR A 13 31.34 -13.03 13.45
C THR A 13 32.07 -12.59 12.18
N VAL A 14 33.28 -13.10 11.99
CA VAL A 14 34.14 -12.76 10.84
C VAL A 14 34.15 -13.95 9.85
N ASP A 15 33.82 -13.68 8.59
CA ASP A 15 34.09 -14.58 7.47
C ASP A 15 35.48 -14.24 6.88
N SER A 16 36.47 -15.02 7.24
CA SER A 16 37.85 -14.80 6.78
C SER A 16 38.06 -15.11 5.29
N THR A 17 37.15 -15.85 4.67
CA THR A 17 37.21 -16.20 3.22
C THR A 17 36.68 -15.02 2.39
N ALA A 18 35.55 -14.44 2.80
CA ALA A 18 34.95 -13.29 2.12
C ALA A 18 35.56 -11.95 2.55
N GLY A 19 36.30 -11.90 3.67
CA GLY A 19 36.82 -10.66 4.25
C GLY A 19 35.74 -9.76 4.86
N THR A 20 34.59 -10.34 5.22
CA THR A 20 33.43 -9.64 5.77
C THR A 20 33.19 -10.00 7.23
N TRP A 21 32.41 -9.19 7.91
CA TRP A 21 31.94 -9.48 9.26
C TRP A 21 30.47 -9.09 9.42
N THR A 22 29.79 -9.77 10.32
CA THR A 22 28.39 -9.49 10.69
C THR A 22 28.24 -9.49 12.20
N VAL A 23 27.34 -8.66 12.70
CA VAL A 23 26.95 -8.61 14.10
C VAL A 23 25.45 -8.34 14.20
N SER A 24 24.78 -9.04 15.11
CA SER A 24 23.39 -8.73 15.46
C SER A 24 23.39 -7.84 16.71
N VAL A 25 22.70 -6.72 16.63
CA VAL A 25 22.56 -5.76 17.71
C VAL A 25 21.11 -5.68 18.18
N SER A 26 20.91 -5.31 19.45
CA SER A 26 19.56 -5.10 19.97
C SER A 26 18.94 -3.83 19.35
N GLY A 27 17.70 -3.94 18.85
CA GLY A 27 16.94 -2.78 18.37
C GLY A 27 16.67 -1.76 19.49
N SER A 28 16.56 -2.21 20.73
CA SER A 28 16.42 -1.33 21.90
C SER A 28 17.68 -0.49 22.14
N ASP A 29 18.86 -1.04 21.91
CA ASP A 29 20.11 -0.28 22.05
C ASP A 29 20.29 0.72 20.91
N LEU A 30 19.93 0.34 19.68
CA LEU A 30 19.89 1.27 18.54
C LEU A 30 18.90 2.43 18.78
N THR A 31 17.76 2.15 19.38
CA THR A 31 16.75 3.18 19.68
C THR A 31 17.20 4.10 20.81
N ALA A 32 17.79 3.54 21.86
CA ALA A 32 18.22 4.28 23.05
C ALA A 32 19.54 5.04 22.86
N ASP A 33 20.33 4.71 21.85
CA ASP A 33 21.60 5.34 21.56
C ASP A 33 21.41 6.83 21.21
N ALA A 34 22.04 7.71 22.00
CA ALA A 34 21.78 9.14 21.95
C ALA A 34 22.48 9.84 20.77
N ASP A 35 23.66 9.35 20.37
CA ASP A 35 24.47 9.97 19.32
C ASP A 35 24.25 9.34 17.93
N LYS A 36 23.50 8.21 17.87
CA LYS A 36 23.20 7.47 16.64
C LYS A 36 24.46 7.11 15.84
N THR A 37 25.52 6.71 16.57
CA THR A 37 26.77 6.28 15.96
C THR A 37 27.10 4.83 16.29
N ILE A 38 27.70 4.15 15.33
CA ILE A 38 28.26 2.82 15.48
C ILE A 38 29.78 2.94 15.47
N ASP A 39 30.43 2.63 16.57
CA ASP A 39 31.88 2.57 16.65
C ASP A 39 32.37 1.13 16.44
N ALA A 40 32.98 0.86 15.32
CA ALA A 40 33.55 -0.44 15.00
C ALA A 40 35.08 -0.42 15.28
N LYS A 41 35.53 -1.49 15.96
CA LYS A 41 36.96 -1.70 16.21
C LYS A 41 37.39 -3.07 15.72
N VAL A 42 38.39 -3.07 14.86
CA VAL A 42 39.04 -4.30 14.41
C VAL A 42 40.41 -4.39 15.06
N THR A 43 40.70 -5.46 15.78
CA THR A 43 42.00 -5.75 16.37
C THR A 43 42.63 -6.93 15.68
N PHE A 44 43.85 -6.77 15.21
CA PHE A 44 44.68 -7.81 14.62
C PHE A 44 45.75 -8.20 15.59
N THR A 45 45.97 -9.49 15.83
CA THR A 45 47.03 -9.99 16.67
C THR A 45 47.82 -11.03 15.88
N ASP A 46 49.14 -10.88 15.76
CA ASP A 46 49.98 -11.87 15.09
C ASP A 46 50.31 -13.06 16.01
N ALA A 47 50.98 -14.09 15.45
CA ALA A 47 51.37 -15.27 16.19
C ALA A 47 52.40 -14.99 17.33
N ALA A 48 53.09 -13.84 17.32
CA ALA A 48 54.02 -13.41 18.35
C ALA A 48 53.32 -12.59 19.46
N GLY A 49 51.99 -12.32 19.32
CA GLY A 49 51.22 -11.58 20.29
C GLY A 49 51.17 -10.07 20.06
N ASN A 50 51.77 -9.54 18.98
CA ASN A 50 51.71 -8.13 18.67
C ASN A 50 50.32 -7.75 18.14
N SER A 51 49.72 -6.70 18.65
CA SER A 51 48.39 -6.25 18.29
C SER A 51 48.38 -4.87 17.64
N SER A 52 47.56 -4.72 16.63
CA SER A 52 47.21 -3.45 15.99
C SER A 52 45.68 -3.30 15.94
N SER A 53 45.16 -2.09 16.01
CA SER A 53 43.73 -1.87 15.89
C SER A 53 43.41 -0.70 14.96
N VAL A 54 42.29 -0.83 14.23
CA VAL A 54 41.69 0.20 13.39
C VAL A 54 40.29 0.45 13.90
N ASN A 55 39.88 1.70 14.00
CA ASN A 55 38.53 2.10 14.36
C ASN A 55 37.88 2.77 13.16
N ASP A 56 36.58 2.59 13.05
CA ASP A 56 35.72 3.30 12.11
C ASP A 56 34.39 3.64 12.79
N THR A 57 33.80 4.77 12.43
CA THR A 57 32.55 5.27 13.02
C THR A 57 31.57 5.56 11.92
N GLN A 58 30.33 5.01 12.05
CA GLN A 58 29.25 5.19 11.09
C GLN A 58 28.00 5.70 11.79
N THR A 59 27.35 6.71 11.21
CA THR A 59 26.03 7.16 11.67
C THR A 59 24.92 6.27 11.10
N TYR A 60 23.81 6.18 11.83
CA TYR A 60 22.61 5.45 11.41
C TYR A 60 21.35 6.22 11.79
N THR A 61 20.22 5.83 11.17
CA THR A 61 18.88 6.32 11.53
C THR A 61 18.04 5.15 11.96
N VAL A 62 17.15 5.39 12.93
CA VAL A 62 16.15 4.40 13.37
C VAL A 62 14.77 4.98 13.04
N ASP A 63 14.05 4.27 12.21
CA ASP A 63 12.64 4.53 11.93
C ASP A 63 11.78 3.44 12.58
N THR A 64 10.88 3.84 13.46
CA THR A 64 9.94 2.96 14.18
C THR A 64 8.48 3.34 13.91
N VAL A 65 8.27 4.24 12.96
CA VAL A 65 6.92 4.74 12.62
C VAL A 65 6.39 3.95 11.43
N ALA A 66 5.36 3.16 11.66
CA ALA A 66 4.72 2.46 10.55
C ALA A 66 3.95 3.42 9.64
N PRO A 67 3.90 3.14 8.32
CA PRO A 67 3.08 3.88 7.39
C PRO A 67 1.60 3.91 7.80
N ASN A 68 0.86 4.87 7.27
CA ASN A 68 -0.60 4.82 7.33
C ASN A 68 -1.13 3.62 6.53
N ALA A 69 -2.31 3.11 6.93
CA ALA A 69 -2.99 2.06 6.16
C ALA A 69 -3.23 2.53 4.73
N PRO A 70 -2.97 1.69 3.70
CA PRO A 70 -3.28 2.03 2.32
C PRO A 70 -4.76 2.36 2.12
N VAL A 71 -5.02 3.31 1.23
CA VAL A 71 -6.38 3.61 0.75
C VAL A 71 -6.55 2.91 -0.59
N LEU A 72 -7.60 2.08 -0.72
CA LEU A 72 -7.92 1.42 -1.96
C LEU A 72 -8.91 2.27 -2.76
N ASP A 73 -8.69 2.37 -4.08
CA ASP A 73 -9.68 2.91 -5.00
C ASP A 73 -10.89 1.97 -5.12
N PRO A 74 -12.02 2.41 -5.67
CA PRO A 74 -13.14 1.53 -5.96
C PRO A 74 -12.70 0.31 -6.77
N ILE A 75 -13.02 -0.89 -6.29
CA ILE A 75 -12.59 -2.14 -6.89
C ILE A 75 -13.76 -2.74 -7.67
N ASN A 76 -13.52 -3.09 -8.95
CA ASN A 76 -14.44 -3.88 -9.75
C ASN A 76 -13.90 -5.29 -10.03
N ALA A 77 -14.67 -6.11 -10.72
CA ALA A 77 -14.31 -7.51 -10.99
C ALA A 77 -13.23 -7.68 -12.08
N THR A 78 -12.85 -6.64 -12.82
CA THR A 78 -12.03 -6.74 -14.05
C THR A 78 -10.78 -5.87 -14.06
N ASP A 79 -10.87 -4.64 -13.52
CA ASP A 79 -9.77 -3.69 -13.56
C ASP A 79 -8.70 -4.00 -12.52
N PRO A 80 -7.45 -3.55 -12.70
CA PRO A 80 -6.41 -3.66 -11.69
C PRO A 80 -6.84 -3.07 -10.35
N VAL A 81 -6.43 -3.68 -9.26
CA VAL A 81 -6.63 -3.13 -7.92
C VAL A 81 -5.59 -2.04 -7.69
N SER A 82 -6.04 -0.84 -7.34
CA SER A 82 -5.18 0.34 -7.18
C SER A 82 -5.50 1.12 -5.92
N GLY A 83 -4.67 2.13 -5.63
CA GLY A 83 -4.88 3.00 -4.49
C GLY A 83 -3.70 3.90 -4.17
N GLN A 84 -3.70 4.39 -2.92
CA GLN A 84 -2.68 5.27 -2.37
C GLN A 84 -2.05 4.65 -1.12
N ALA A 85 -0.75 4.82 -0.96
CA ALA A 85 0.03 4.42 0.21
C ALA A 85 1.18 5.42 0.41
N GLU A 86 1.99 5.20 1.46
CA GLU A 86 3.18 6.01 1.67
C GLU A 86 4.17 5.83 0.49
N PRO A 87 4.67 6.92 -0.11
CA PRO A 87 5.63 6.86 -1.20
C PRO A 87 6.87 6.01 -0.86
N GLY A 88 7.21 5.07 -1.72
CA GLY A 88 8.35 4.17 -1.55
C GLY A 88 8.11 2.97 -0.63
N SER A 89 6.94 2.87 0.03
CA SER A 89 6.57 1.68 0.79
C SER A 89 6.24 0.50 -0.13
N THR A 90 6.44 -0.71 0.35
CA THR A 90 6.01 -1.94 -0.33
C THR A 90 4.57 -2.25 0.08
N VAL A 91 3.64 -2.15 -0.87
CA VAL A 91 2.23 -2.51 -0.68
C VAL A 91 2.05 -3.99 -0.95
N THR A 92 1.44 -4.69 0.01
CA THR A 92 1.03 -6.10 -0.12
C THR A 92 -0.49 -6.16 -0.13
N VAL A 93 -1.06 -6.55 -1.26
CA VAL A 93 -2.50 -6.76 -1.44
C VAL A 93 -2.82 -8.23 -1.19
N THR A 94 -3.82 -8.52 -0.38
CA THR A 94 -4.32 -9.86 -0.10
C THR A 94 -5.74 -9.99 -0.64
N TYR A 95 -5.94 -10.97 -1.50
CA TYR A 95 -7.22 -11.28 -2.14
C TYR A 95 -8.05 -12.25 -1.30
N PRO A 96 -9.37 -12.38 -1.57
CA PRO A 96 -10.27 -13.25 -0.79
C PRO A 96 -9.87 -14.73 -0.76
N ASP A 97 -9.20 -15.22 -1.80
CA ASP A 97 -8.68 -16.60 -1.90
C ASP A 97 -7.38 -16.82 -1.11
N GLY A 98 -6.85 -15.77 -0.44
CA GLY A 98 -5.60 -15.80 0.31
C GLY A 98 -4.34 -15.58 -0.54
N THR A 99 -4.46 -15.44 -1.85
CA THR A 99 -3.32 -15.06 -2.70
C THR A 99 -2.93 -13.61 -2.48
N THR A 100 -1.68 -13.28 -2.78
CA THR A 100 -1.14 -11.93 -2.57
C THR A 100 -0.44 -11.40 -3.81
N ALA A 101 -0.49 -10.07 -3.97
CA ALA A 101 0.33 -9.33 -4.92
C ALA A 101 1.08 -8.21 -4.20
N THR A 102 2.29 -7.89 -4.67
CA THR A 102 3.13 -6.84 -4.07
C THR A 102 3.57 -5.83 -5.12
N VAL A 103 3.67 -4.57 -4.72
CA VAL A 103 4.16 -3.46 -5.54
C VAL A 103 4.79 -2.39 -4.66
N VAL A 104 5.72 -1.62 -5.18
CA VAL A 104 6.25 -0.43 -4.50
C VAL A 104 5.40 0.78 -4.91
N ALA A 105 4.92 1.53 -3.92
CA ALA A 105 4.19 2.78 -4.14
C ALA A 105 5.09 3.82 -4.81
N GLY A 106 4.56 4.50 -5.81
CA GLY A 106 5.25 5.56 -6.54
C GLY A 106 5.63 6.75 -5.67
N THR A 107 6.36 7.71 -6.25
CA THR A 107 6.75 8.94 -5.55
C THR A 107 5.58 9.86 -5.21
N ASP A 108 4.44 9.65 -5.87
CA ASP A 108 3.15 10.30 -5.61
C ASP A 108 2.24 9.47 -4.68
N GLY A 109 2.73 8.31 -4.20
CA GLY A 109 2.01 7.37 -3.37
C GLY A 109 1.09 6.43 -4.13
N SER A 110 0.93 6.57 -5.44
CA SER A 110 0.07 5.69 -6.25
C SER A 110 0.65 4.27 -6.37
N TRP A 111 -0.23 3.28 -6.37
CA TRP A 111 0.14 1.88 -6.60
C TRP A 111 -0.97 1.15 -7.37
N SER A 112 -0.60 0.08 -8.07
CA SER A 112 -1.54 -0.78 -8.80
C SER A 112 -0.97 -2.19 -8.92
N VAL A 113 -1.85 -3.19 -8.75
CA VAL A 113 -1.54 -4.62 -8.95
C VAL A 113 -2.58 -5.25 -9.89
N PRO A 114 -2.22 -6.31 -10.63
CA PRO A 114 -3.17 -7.00 -11.49
C PRO A 114 -4.38 -7.55 -10.72
N ASN A 115 -5.56 -7.50 -11.33
CA ASN A 115 -6.73 -8.22 -10.83
C ASN A 115 -6.49 -9.73 -10.95
N PRO A 116 -6.80 -10.54 -9.91
CA PRO A 116 -6.60 -11.99 -9.94
C PRO A 116 -7.56 -12.72 -10.92
N GLY A 117 -8.63 -12.04 -11.36
CA GLY A 117 -9.61 -12.55 -12.34
C GLY A 117 -10.70 -13.41 -11.73
N ASN A 118 -10.79 -13.53 -10.42
CA ASN A 118 -11.79 -14.30 -9.67
C ASN A 118 -12.54 -13.48 -8.61
N LEU A 119 -12.41 -12.16 -8.64
CA LEU A 119 -13.13 -11.28 -7.72
C LEU A 119 -14.61 -11.22 -8.09
N VAL A 120 -15.47 -11.31 -7.08
CA VAL A 120 -16.93 -11.22 -7.22
C VAL A 120 -17.50 -10.10 -6.34
N ASP A 121 -18.71 -9.67 -6.64
CA ASP A 121 -19.39 -8.62 -5.88
C ASP A 121 -19.50 -8.97 -4.40
N GLY A 122 -19.16 -8.00 -3.53
CA GLY A 122 -19.14 -8.18 -2.09
C GLY A 122 -17.83 -8.76 -1.52
N ASP A 123 -16.90 -9.20 -2.35
CA ASP A 123 -15.58 -9.65 -1.89
C ASP A 123 -14.82 -8.54 -1.17
N THR A 124 -13.98 -8.93 -0.20
CA THR A 124 -13.12 -7.99 0.52
C THR A 124 -11.67 -8.19 0.12
N VAL A 125 -11.03 -7.12 -0.34
CA VAL A 125 -9.59 -7.04 -0.60
C VAL A 125 -8.94 -6.21 0.49
N THR A 126 -7.78 -6.65 0.98
CA THR A 126 -7.02 -5.91 1.99
C THR A 126 -5.64 -5.55 1.47
N ALA A 127 -5.07 -4.45 1.95
CA ALA A 127 -3.72 -4.03 1.62
C ALA A 127 -2.98 -3.52 2.86
N THR A 128 -1.70 -3.87 2.98
CA THR A 128 -0.79 -3.30 3.98
C THR A 128 0.39 -2.63 3.28
N ALA A 129 0.95 -1.61 3.91
CA ALA A 129 2.17 -0.94 3.45
C ALA A 129 3.31 -1.22 4.42
N THR A 130 4.48 -1.55 3.90
CA THR A 130 5.70 -1.74 4.69
C THR A 130 6.75 -0.75 4.19
N ASP A 131 7.28 0.08 5.09
CA ASP A 131 8.30 1.05 4.77
C ASP A 131 9.69 0.40 4.54
N PRO A 132 10.70 1.15 4.06
CA PRO A 132 12.06 0.62 3.89
C PRO A 132 12.75 0.20 5.21
N ALA A 133 12.28 0.69 6.37
CA ALA A 133 12.78 0.29 7.68
C ALA A 133 12.16 -1.02 8.19
N GLY A 134 11.11 -1.52 7.53
CA GLY A 134 10.42 -2.76 7.88
C GLY A 134 9.20 -2.58 8.77
N ASN A 135 8.77 -1.34 9.07
CA ASN A 135 7.54 -1.11 9.82
C ASN A 135 6.32 -1.32 8.91
N THR A 136 5.34 -2.09 9.38
CA THR A 136 4.15 -2.44 8.60
C THR A 136 2.92 -1.76 9.17
N SER A 137 2.11 -1.19 8.28
CA SER A 137 0.86 -0.50 8.59
C SER A 137 -0.24 -1.44 9.10
N LEU A 138 -1.30 -0.86 9.63
CA LEU A 138 -2.60 -1.54 9.72
C LEU A 138 -3.13 -1.79 8.28
N PRO A 139 -4.01 -2.80 8.09
CA PRO A 139 -4.60 -3.07 6.79
C PRO A 139 -5.61 -1.99 6.41
N GLY A 140 -5.52 -1.52 5.15
CA GLY A 140 -6.62 -0.88 4.45
C GLY A 140 -7.53 -1.94 3.83
N THR A 141 -8.80 -1.64 3.65
CA THR A 141 -9.79 -2.58 3.10
C THR A 141 -10.60 -1.93 1.99
N GLY A 142 -10.95 -2.72 0.97
CA GLY A 142 -11.88 -2.33 -0.08
C GLY A 142 -12.86 -3.48 -0.36
N THR A 143 -14.10 -3.14 -0.67
CA THR A 143 -15.11 -4.10 -1.09
C THR A 143 -15.26 -4.04 -2.60
N VAL A 144 -15.31 -5.21 -3.24
CA VAL A 144 -15.52 -5.32 -4.69
C VAL A 144 -16.98 -4.97 -4.99
N SER A 145 -17.17 -4.07 -5.98
CA SER A 145 -18.47 -3.80 -6.60
C SER A 145 -18.38 -4.20 -8.06
N ALA A 146 -19.21 -5.15 -8.49
CA ALA A 146 -19.17 -5.64 -9.86
C ALA A 146 -19.57 -4.56 -10.87
N ASP A 147 -20.38 -3.60 -10.46
CA ASP A 147 -20.81 -2.47 -11.28
C ASP A 147 -20.42 -1.13 -10.61
N ILE A 148 -19.41 -0.47 -11.16
CA ILE A 148 -18.99 0.90 -10.78
C ILE A 148 -19.27 1.91 -11.89
N THR A 149 -19.97 1.50 -12.95
CA THR A 149 -20.29 2.33 -14.10
C THR A 149 -21.52 3.17 -13.79
N ALA A 150 -21.40 4.49 -13.78
CA ALA A 150 -22.58 5.34 -13.64
C ALA A 150 -23.52 5.15 -14.83
N PRO A 151 -24.84 5.02 -14.59
CA PRO A 151 -25.80 4.87 -15.67
C PRO A 151 -25.81 6.11 -16.58
N VAL A 152 -25.93 5.87 -17.88
CA VAL A 152 -26.10 6.93 -18.88
C VAL A 152 -27.57 6.95 -19.29
N VAL A 153 -28.17 8.13 -19.18
CA VAL A 153 -29.57 8.35 -19.57
C VAL A 153 -29.64 9.31 -20.77
N ALA A 154 -30.60 9.07 -21.64
CA ALA A 154 -30.97 9.99 -22.70
C ALA A 154 -32.50 10.14 -22.74
N LEU A 155 -32.96 11.36 -23.00
CA LEU A 155 -34.38 11.64 -23.24
C LEU A 155 -34.61 11.69 -24.74
N ASP A 156 -35.77 11.16 -25.17
CA ASP A 156 -36.22 11.27 -26.53
C ASP A 156 -36.78 12.69 -26.81
N ASP A 157 -36.64 13.13 -28.04
CA ASP A 157 -37.24 14.41 -28.47
C ASP A 157 -38.75 14.31 -28.44
N VAL A 158 -39.39 15.33 -27.86
CA VAL A 158 -40.87 15.39 -27.76
C VAL A 158 -41.38 16.56 -28.61
N LEU A 159 -42.20 16.23 -29.61
CA LEU A 159 -42.97 17.18 -30.36
C LEU A 159 -44.43 16.78 -30.27
N THR A 160 -45.23 17.55 -29.53
CA THR A 160 -46.62 17.15 -29.22
C THR A 160 -47.52 18.35 -29.05
N ASN A 161 -48.82 18.19 -29.32
CA ASN A 161 -49.89 19.13 -28.95
C ASN A 161 -50.70 18.63 -27.75
N ASP A 162 -50.29 17.48 -27.17
CA ASP A 162 -50.86 16.94 -25.92
C ASP A 162 -50.34 17.74 -24.73
N SER A 163 -51.20 18.16 -23.82
CA SER A 163 -50.85 18.82 -22.59
C SER A 163 -50.25 17.89 -21.51
N THR A 164 -50.35 16.57 -21.75
CA THR A 164 -49.86 15.52 -20.84
C THR A 164 -49.12 14.41 -21.61
N PRO A 165 -48.06 14.77 -22.36
CA PRO A 165 -47.35 13.77 -23.17
C PRO A 165 -46.59 12.78 -22.30
N ALA A 166 -46.56 11.52 -22.75
CA ALA A 166 -45.62 10.56 -22.17
C ALA A 166 -44.18 10.94 -22.58
N LEU A 167 -43.29 11.15 -21.61
CA LEU A 167 -41.86 11.30 -21.86
C LEU A 167 -41.20 9.93 -21.89
N THR A 168 -40.37 9.70 -22.89
CA THR A 168 -39.59 8.47 -23.07
C THR A 168 -38.12 8.75 -23.19
N GLY A 169 -37.32 7.72 -23.03
CA GLY A 169 -35.87 7.80 -23.13
C GLY A 169 -35.24 6.44 -22.94
N THR A 170 -33.93 6.41 -22.89
CA THR A 170 -33.16 5.20 -22.67
C THR A 170 -32.23 5.33 -21.45
N VAL A 171 -31.99 4.22 -20.80
CA VAL A 171 -30.97 4.06 -19.77
C VAL A 171 -30.20 2.77 -20.05
N ASN A 172 -28.88 2.80 -19.91
CA ASN A 172 -28.02 1.64 -20.20
C ASN A 172 -27.92 0.64 -19.02
N ASP A 173 -28.46 0.99 -17.85
CA ASP A 173 -28.47 0.15 -16.66
C ASP A 173 -29.92 -0.26 -16.32
N PRO A 174 -30.26 -1.56 -16.42
CA PRO A 174 -31.63 -2.04 -16.15
C PRO A 174 -32.03 -1.92 -14.68
N THR A 175 -31.05 -1.75 -13.77
CA THR A 175 -31.29 -1.63 -12.33
C THR A 175 -31.39 -0.17 -11.85
N ALA A 176 -31.06 0.80 -12.70
CA ALA A 176 -31.06 2.20 -12.35
C ALA A 176 -32.46 2.74 -12.05
N THR A 177 -32.56 3.55 -11.00
CA THR A 177 -33.76 4.34 -10.72
C THR A 177 -33.73 5.61 -11.57
N VAL A 178 -34.73 5.84 -12.38
CA VAL A 178 -34.86 7.01 -13.25
C VAL A 178 -35.88 7.99 -12.68
N VAL A 179 -35.47 9.26 -12.55
CA VAL A 179 -36.33 10.36 -12.17
C VAL A 179 -36.20 11.45 -13.22
N VAL A 180 -37.32 11.93 -13.74
CA VAL A 180 -37.35 13.03 -14.70
C VAL A 180 -37.76 14.29 -13.97
N ASN A 181 -36.92 15.32 -14.00
CA ASN A 181 -37.25 16.64 -13.45
C ASN A 181 -37.81 17.54 -14.55
N VAL A 182 -39.01 18.06 -14.33
CA VAL A 182 -39.65 19.03 -15.24
C VAL A 182 -40.04 20.26 -14.42
N ASP A 183 -39.40 21.39 -14.71
CA ASP A 183 -39.65 22.69 -14.07
C ASP A 183 -39.59 22.62 -12.52
N GLY A 184 -38.65 21.87 -11.98
CA GLY A 184 -38.42 21.70 -10.54
C GLY A 184 -39.31 20.65 -9.86
N VAL A 185 -40.12 19.93 -10.62
CA VAL A 185 -40.95 18.82 -10.12
C VAL A 185 -40.35 17.48 -10.59
N ASP A 186 -40.18 16.57 -9.66
CA ASP A 186 -39.64 15.23 -9.92
C ASP A 186 -40.75 14.22 -10.23
N TYR A 187 -40.60 13.53 -11.34
CA TYR A 187 -41.46 12.46 -11.79
C TYR A 187 -40.69 11.15 -11.84
N PRO A 188 -41.05 10.15 -11.01
CA PRO A 188 -40.44 8.83 -11.10
C PRO A 188 -40.86 8.14 -12.41
N ALA A 189 -39.85 7.61 -13.12
CA ALA A 189 -40.06 6.87 -14.34
C ALA A 189 -39.90 5.35 -14.11
N VAL A 190 -40.57 4.55 -14.92
CA VAL A 190 -40.41 3.09 -14.91
C VAL A 190 -39.25 2.74 -15.83
N ASN A 191 -38.25 2.09 -15.28
CA ASN A 191 -37.18 1.47 -16.05
C ASN A 191 -37.60 0.06 -16.43
N ASN A 192 -37.70 -0.23 -17.70
CA ASN A 192 -38.16 -1.53 -18.22
C ASN A 192 -36.98 -2.44 -18.64
N GLY A 193 -35.72 -1.99 -18.42
CA GLY A 193 -34.52 -2.73 -18.80
C GLY A 193 -34.07 -2.49 -20.23
#